data_203ec9c1c06f8ade71f3bd567f3ccfbf
#
_entry.id   203ec9c1c06f8ade71f3bd567f3ccfbf
#
_cell.length_a   1.000
_cell.length_b   1.000
_cell.length_c   1.000
_cell.angle_alpha   90.00
_cell.angle_beta   90.00
_cell.angle_gamma   90.00
#
_symmetry.space_group_name_H-M   'P 1'
#
loop_
_entity.id
_entity.type
_entity.pdbx_description
1 polymer ?
#
loop_
_entity_poly.entity_id
_entity_poly.type
_entity_poly.pdbx_seq_one_letter_code
_entity_poly.pdbx_strand_id
1 'polypeptide(L)'
;LTFARLESNWQRRGFLEKQFTTNEQKLILTAKNSFILVWKFWSMKEAAYKIYVQQNDKRFFAPKKFDCLLKSGEKGLVYFKDQIFYTSSVVSQKYIFTLASLEKETKAYSKIVTPELIDKTIKNKLEYGSAFSALEIEQKKSKNGVPSYYYKDMLLTRSCSISHHGNYGVFSLL
;
A
#
# COMPACT_ATOMS: atom_id res chain seq x y z
N LEU A 1 1.84 3.63 1.22
CA LEU A 1 2.74 4.57 1.86
C LEU A 1 1.95 5.74 2.42
N THR A 2 2.15 6.04 3.68
CA THR A 2 1.53 7.17 4.35
C THR A 2 2.61 8.00 5.02
N PHE A 3 2.48 9.31 4.93
CA PHE A 3 3.44 10.21 5.52
C PHE A 3 2.92 10.74 6.86
N ALA A 4 3.76 10.67 7.87
CA ALA A 4 3.46 11.17 9.20
C ALA A 4 3.86 12.65 9.33
N ARG A 5 3.26 13.57 8.56
CA ARG A 5 3.43 15.00 8.80
C ARG A 5 2.27 15.58 9.57
N LEU A 6 2.57 16.58 10.38
CA LEU A 6 1.64 17.35 11.21
C LEU A 6 0.51 18.04 10.40
N GLU A 7 0.65 18.14 9.08
CA GLU A 7 -0.32 18.75 8.16
C GLU A 7 -1.63 17.98 8.03
N SER A 8 -1.62 16.66 8.30
CA SER A 8 -2.84 15.85 8.26
C SER A 8 -3.54 15.86 9.61
N ASN A 9 -4.47 16.78 9.79
CA ASN A 9 -5.25 16.87 11.04
C ASN A 9 -6.23 15.68 11.14
N TRP A 10 -5.77 14.59 11.72
CA TRP A 10 -6.59 13.41 11.98
C TRP A 10 -7.62 13.64 13.11
N GLN A 11 -7.42 14.69 13.96
CA GLN A 11 -8.33 15.08 15.04
C GLN A 11 -9.50 15.93 14.56
N ARG A 12 -9.54 16.28 13.25
CA ARG A 12 -10.68 17.01 12.70
C ARG A 12 -11.98 16.23 12.93
N ARG A 13 -13.05 16.97 13.24
CA ARG A 13 -14.37 16.41 13.54
C ARG A 13 -14.83 15.39 12.49
N GLY A 14 -15.22 14.21 12.93
CA GLY A 14 -15.77 13.15 12.11
C GLY A 14 -14.72 12.35 11.28
N PHE A 15 -13.42 12.62 11.43
CA PHE A 15 -12.41 11.87 10.68
C PHE A 15 -12.32 10.43 11.15
N LEU A 16 -12.18 10.22 12.46
CA LEU A 16 -12.06 8.87 13.02
C LEU A 16 -13.32 8.04 12.73
N GLU A 17 -14.48 8.61 12.92
CA GLU A 17 -15.76 7.92 12.72
C GLU A 17 -16.00 7.51 11.26
N LYS A 18 -15.49 8.28 10.31
CA LYS A 18 -15.60 7.99 8.89
C LYS A 18 -14.61 6.93 8.41
N GLN A 19 -13.42 6.88 9.01
CA GLN A 19 -12.30 6.09 8.49
C GLN A 19 -12.08 4.78 9.25
N PHE A 20 -12.46 4.72 10.53
CA PHE A 20 -12.08 3.64 11.42
C PHE A 20 -13.30 2.98 12.07
N THR A 21 -13.17 1.67 12.32
CA THR A 21 -14.17 0.92 13.11
C THR A 21 -14.17 1.39 14.56
N THR A 22 -15.21 1.07 15.31
CA THR A 22 -15.32 1.45 16.74
C THR A 22 -14.14 0.91 17.56
N ASN A 23 -13.70 -0.32 17.27
CA ASN A 23 -12.55 -0.92 17.94
C ASN A 23 -11.25 -0.21 17.61
N GLU A 24 -11.03 0.13 16.33
CA GLU A 24 -9.85 0.89 15.91
C GLU A 24 -9.82 2.28 16.53
N GLN A 25 -10.96 2.98 16.59
CA GLN A 25 -11.09 4.28 17.25
C GLN A 25 -10.69 4.19 18.72
N LYS A 26 -11.21 3.18 19.45
CA LYS A 26 -10.85 2.94 20.84
C LYS A 26 -9.35 2.71 21.00
N LEU A 27 -8.74 1.88 20.17
CA LEU A 27 -7.30 1.63 20.19
C LEU A 27 -6.50 2.91 19.90
N ILE A 28 -6.92 3.71 18.93
CA ILE A 28 -6.28 4.98 18.58
C ILE A 28 -6.30 5.94 19.78
N LEU A 29 -7.47 6.12 20.40
CA LEU A 29 -7.67 7.09 21.48
C LEU A 29 -6.95 6.70 22.79
N THR A 30 -6.71 5.40 23.00
CA THR A 30 -6.00 4.87 24.18
C THR A 30 -4.51 4.60 23.93
N ALA A 31 -4.02 4.77 22.71
CA ALA A 31 -2.64 4.49 22.35
C ALA A 31 -1.67 5.51 22.95
N LYS A 32 -0.48 5.05 23.37
CA LYS A 32 0.63 5.94 23.78
C LYS A 32 1.02 6.93 22.68
N ASN A 33 0.87 6.54 21.41
CA ASN A 33 1.08 7.40 20.26
C ASN A 33 -0.06 7.23 19.25
N SER A 34 -1.16 7.95 19.49
CA SER A 34 -2.36 7.93 18.64
C SER A 34 -2.06 8.33 17.21
N PHE A 35 -1.16 9.29 16.99
CA PHE A 35 -0.78 9.75 15.66
C PHE A 35 -0.19 8.61 14.79
N ILE A 36 0.78 7.89 15.33
CA ILE A 36 1.37 6.74 14.62
C ILE A 36 0.33 5.67 14.33
N LEU A 37 -0.55 5.40 15.30
CA LEU A 37 -1.54 4.34 15.16
C LEU A 37 -2.62 4.66 14.11
N VAL A 38 -3.07 5.91 14.04
CA VAL A 38 -3.98 6.38 12.98
C VAL A 38 -3.39 6.09 11.61
N TRP A 39 -2.15 6.52 11.37
CA TRP A 39 -1.52 6.39 10.06
C TRP A 39 -1.08 4.96 9.75
N LYS A 40 -0.77 4.16 10.77
CA LYS A 40 -0.53 2.73 10.59
C LYS A 40 -1.80 2.01 10.13
N PHE A 41 -2.93 2.19 10.79
CA PHE A 41 -4.21 1.63 10.37
C PHE A 41 -4.61 2.12 8.97
N TRP A 42 -4.45 3.40 8.70
CA TRP A 42 -4.70 3.95 7.37
C TRP A 42 -3.85 3.26 6.30
N SER A 43 -2.55 3.14 6.52
CA SER A 43 -1.62 2.47 5.62
C SER A 43 -1.98 0.99 5.38
N MET A 44 -2.43 0.29 6.42
CA MET A 44 -2.90 -1.10 6.32
C MET A 44 -4.15 -1.21 5.43
N LYS A 45 -5.15 -0.34 5.66
CA LYS A 45 -6.38 -0.28 4.84
C LYS A 45 -6.09 0.02 3.38
N GLU A 46 -5.25 1.01 3.11
CA GLU A 46 -4.83 1.40 1.77
C GLU A 46 -4.12 0.23 1.04
N ALA A 47 -3.23 -0.50 1.73
CA ALA A 47 -2.53 -1.63 1.14
C ALA A 47 -3.49 -2.78 0.80
N ALA A 48 -4.41 -3.14 1.69
CA ALA A 48 -5.43 -4.15 1.44
C ALA A 48 -6.41 -3.72 0.33
N TYR A 49 -6.83 -2.45 0.33
CA TYR A 49 -7.69 -1.88 -0.70
C TYR A 49 -7.06 -1.98 -2.10
N LYS A 50 -5.76 -1.76 -2.24
CA LYS A 50 -5.07 -1.90 -3.53
C LYS A 50 -5.13 -3.32 -4.07
N ILE A 51 -4.96 -4.34 -3.23
CA ILE A 51 -5.13 -5.74 -3.65
C ILE A 51 -6.56 -5.98 -4.11
N TYR A 52 -7.55 -5.51 -3.34
CA TYR A 52 -8.96 -5.65 -3.71
C TYR A 52 -9.26 -5.04 -5.09
N VAL A 53 -8.74 -3.83 -5.37
CA VAL A 53 -8.92 -3.17 -6.68
C VAL A 53 -8.24 -3.98 -7.79
N GLN A 54 -7.04 -4.51 -7.55
CA GLN A 54 -6.34 -5.35 -8.52
C GLN A 54 -7.12 -6.63 -8.88
N GLN A 55 -7.77 -7.25 -7.90
CA GLN A 55 -8.53 -8.47 -8.11
C GLN A 55 -9.89 -8.26 -8.78
N ASN A 56 -10.57 -7.15 -8.44
CA ASN A 56 -11.97 -6.95 -8.81
C ASN A 56 -12.17 -5.89 -9.88
N ASP A 57 -11.11 -5.18 -10.28
CA ASP A 57 -11.15 -4.03 -11.19
C ASP A 57 -12.27 -3.03 -10.84
N LYS A 58 -12.54 -2.85 -9.55
CA LYS A 58 -13.61 -1.99 -9.03
C LYS A 58 -13.11 -1.10 -7.91
N ARG A 59 -13.27 0.21 -8.09
CA ARG A 59 -13.00 1.21 -7.05
C ARG A 59 -14.24 1.49 -6.21
N PHE A 60 -14.02 1.67 -4.92
CA PHE A 60 -14.98 2.23 -3.98
C PHE A 60 -14.23 2.89 -2.83
N PHE A 61 -14.83 3.87 -2.18
CA PHE A 61 -14.20 4.56 -1.05
C PHE A 61 -14.94 4.23 0.24
N ALA A 62 -14.51 3.21 0.94
CA ALA A 62 -15.12 2.77 2.19
C ALA A 62 -14.07 2.19 3.17
N PRO A 63 -13.10 2.99 3.65
CA PRO A 63 -12.01 2.51 4.49
C PRO A 63 -12.50 1.88 5.81
N LYS A 64 -13.61 2.35 6.36
CA LYS A 64 -14.22 1.76 7.57
C LYS A 64 -14.66 0.30 7.40
N LYS A 65 -14.86 -0.17 6.17
CA LYS A 65 -15.19 -1.58 5.90
C LYS A 65 -13.99 -2.52 5.97
N PHE A 66 -12.78 -1.98 5.93
CA PHE A 66 -11.54 -2.73 6.13
C PHE A 66 -11.22 -2.70 7.62
N ASP A 67 -11.39 -3.81 8.32
CA ASP A 67 -11.15 -3.89 9.75
C ASP A 67 -9.74 -4.39 10.04
N CYS A 68 -8.97 -3.60 10.78
CA CYS A 68 -7.56 -3.88 11.06
C CYS A 68 -7.40 -4.55 12.42
N LEU A 69 -6.62 -5.62 12.44
CA LEU A 69 -6.17 -6.30 13.65
C LEU A 69 -4.64 -6.24 13.75
N LEU A 70 -4.13 -5.59 14.77
CA LEU A 70 -2.69 -5.61 15.08
C LEU A 70 -2.30 -6.97 15.66
N LYS A 71 -1.18 -7.50 15.18
CA LYS A 71 -0.47 -8.66 15.72
C LYS A 71 0.82 -8.19 16.39
N SER A 72 1.73 -9.09 16.71
CA SER A 72 3.02 -8.77 17.32
C SER A 72 3.94 -8.02 16.34
N GLY A 73 4.65 -7.01 16.83
CA GLY A 73 5.65 -6.26 16.07
C GLY A 73 5.04 -5.47 14.90
N GLU A 74 5.58 -5.71 13.71
CA GLU A 74 5.17 -5.03 12.48
C GLU A 74 3.97 -5.67 11.77
N LYS A 75 3.59 -6.88 12.19
CA LYS A 75 2.56 -7.70 11.54
C LYS A 75 1.15 -7.29 11.94
N GLY A 76 0.22 -7.44 11.00
CA GLY A 76 -1.20 -7.23 11.21
C GLY A 76 -2.06 -7.97 10.19
N LEU A 77 -3.36 -7.89 10.37
CA LEU A 77 -4.35 -8.42 9.44
C LEU A 77 -5.34 -7.31 9.10
N VAL A 78 -5.88 -7.37 7.90
CA VAL A 78 -7.03 -6.56 7.50
C VAL A 78 -8.11 -7.50 7.00
N TYR A 79 -9.30 -7.35 7.53
CA TYR A 79 -10.48 -8.11 7.15
C TYR A 79 -11.37 -7.25 6.25
N PHE A 80 -11.81 -7.80 5.16
CA PHE A 80 -12.83 -7.18 4.31
C PHE A 80 -13.68 -8.26 3.63
N LYS A 81 -14.99 -8.28 3.93
CA LYS A 81 -15.88 -9.39 3.54
C LYS A 81 -15.30 -10.72 4.02
N ASP A 82 -15.21 -11.70 3.13
CA ASP A 82 -14.67 -13.03 3.40
C ASP A 82 -13.16 -13.13 3.16
N GLN A 83 -12.48 -12.00 2.91
CA GLN A 83 -11.03 -11.96 2.64
C GLN A 83 -10.24 -11.50 3.85
N ILE A 84 -9.08 -12.13 4.02
CA ILE A 84 -8.05 -11.75 4.98
C ILE A 84 -6.82 -11.30 4.21
N PHE A 85 -6.33 -10.11 4.54
CA PHE A 85 -5.08 -9.58 4.02
C PHE A 85 -4.04 -9.60 5.13
N TYR A 86 -2.93 -10.27 4.90
CA TYR A 86 -1.78 -10.26 5.80
C TYR A 86 -0.97 -9.00 5.56
N THR A 87 -0.63 -8.28 6.61
CA THR A 87 0.10 -7.01 6.48
C THR A 87 1.38 -7.02 7.29
N SER A 88 2.41 -6.36 6.74
CA SER A 88 3.63 -6.00 7.44
C SER A 88 3.89 -4.51 7.26
N SER A 89 4.09 -3.79 8.38
CA SER A 89 4.24 -2.33 8.40
C SER A 89 5.59 -1.92 8.95
N VAL A 90 6.31 -1.10 8.21
CA VAL A 90 7.52 -0.41 8.68
C VAL A 90 7.13 1.01 9.08
N VAL A 91 7.44 1.37 10.32
CA VAL A 91 7.23 2.71 10.87
C VAL A 91 8.58 3.38 11.04
N SER A 92 8.81 4.47 10.32
CA SER A 92 9.99 5.31 10.45
C SER A 92 9.61 6.70 10.94
N GLN A 93 10.59 7.54 11.22
CA GLN A 93 10.36 8.96 11.53
C GLN A 93 9.78 9.75 10.35
N LYS A 94 9.93 9.26 9.12
CA LYS A 94 9.59 9.98 7.89
C LYS A 94 8.38 9.42 7.16
N TYR A 95 8.08 8.13 7.32
CA TYR A 95 6.97 7.47 6.63
C TYR A 95 6.50 6.23 7.37
N ILE A 96 5.29 5.81 7.05
CA ILE A 96 4.77 4.49 7.35
C ILE A 96 4.52 3.78 6.02
N PHE A 97 5.15 2.64 5.85
CA PHE A 97 4.97 1.78 4.69
C PHE A 97 4.33 0.46 5.13
N THR A 98 3.28 0.04 4.45
CA THR A 98 2.65 -1.27 4.67
C THR A 98 2.61 -2.05 3.37
N LEU A 99 3.12 -3.26 3.41
CA LEU A 99 2.90 -4.29 2.41
C LEU A 99 1.72 -5.14 2.85
N ALA A 100 0.82 -5.45 1.92
CA ALA A 100 -0.26 -6.41 2.12
C ALA A 100 -0.14 -7.56 1.13
N SER A 101 -0.63 -8.74 1.51
CA SER A 101 -0.69 -9.93 0.66
C SER A 101 -1.89 -10.80 1.04
N LEU A 102 -2.29 -11.70 0.14
CA LEU A 102 -3.31 -12.72 0.41
C LEU A 102 -2.73 -13.94 1.11
N GLU A 103 -1.44 -14.15 0.98
CA GLU A 103 -0.72 -15.26 1.60
C GLU A 103 0.12 -14.75 2.76
N LYS A 104 0.24 -15.55 3.81
CA LYS A 104 0.97 -15.20 5.03
C LYS A 104 2.46 -14.92 4.80
N GLU A 105 3.05 -15.62 3.84
CA GLU A 105 4.48 -15.54 3.53
C GLU A 105 4.70 -15.21 2.05
N THR A 106 4.38 -13.97 1.69
CA THR A 106 4.64 -13.47 0.33
C THR A 106 5.96 -12.72 0.27
N LYS A 107 6.83 -13.11 -0.64
CA LYS A 107 8.07 -12.38 -0.94
C LYS A 107 7.81 -11.42 -2.09
N ALA A 108 7.56 -10.16 -1.78
CA ALA A 108 7.48 -9.09 -2.76
C ALA A 108 8.77 -8.26 -2.76
N TYR A 109 9.24 -7.90 -3.94
CA TYR A 109 10.29 -6.90 -4.06
C TYR A 109 9.68 -5.52 -3.87
N SER A 110 10.11 -4.79 -2.84
CA SER A 110 9.64 -3.43 -2.55
C SER A 110 10.81 -2.48 -2.40
N LYS A 111 10.68 -1.27 -2.94
CA LYS A 111 11.70 -0.23 -2.81
C LYS A 111 11.07 1.14 -2.63
N ILE A 112 11.66 1.92 -1.72
CA ILE A 112 11.30 3.32 -1.50
C ILE A 112 12.28 4.17 -2.30
N VAL A 113 11.76 5.11 -3.09
CA VAL A 113 12.51 6.04 -3.94
C VAL A 113 11.80 7.39 -3.96
N THR A 114 12.35 8.39 -4.61
CA THR A 114 11.58 9.61 -4.93
C THR A 114 10.53 9.30 -6.01
N PRO A 115 9.38 9.97 -6.01
CA PRO A 115 8.28 9.66 -6.94
C PRO A 115 8.70 9.62 -8.40
N GLU A 116 9.57 10.53 -8.82
CA GLU A 116 10.06 10.69 -10.19
C GLU A 116 10.89 9.50 -10.67
N LEU A 117 11.51 8.77 -9.73
CA LEU A 117 12.37 7.63 -10.03
C LEU A 117 11.65 6.28 -10.02
N ILE A 118 10.36 6.23 -9.68
CA ILE A 118 9.61 4.97 -9.54
C ILE A 118 9.64 4.18 -10.85
N ASP A 119 9.19 4.78 -11.96
CA ASP A 119 9.09 4.11 -13.26
C ASP A 119 10.46 3.60 -13.73
N LYS A 120 11.47 4.48 -13.71
CA LYS A 120 12.84 4.12 -14.08
C LYS A 120 13.38 2.96 -13.21
N THR A 121 13.12 2.99 -11.90
CA THR A 121 13.62 1.96 -10.99
C THR A 121 12.93 0.62 -11.23
N ILE A 122 11.64 0.62 -11.53
CA ILE A 122 10.90 -0.60 -11.89
C ILE A 122 11.44 -1.18 -13.19
N LYS A 123 11.60 -0.39 -14.24
CA LYS A 123 12.11 -0.82 -15.54
C LYS A 123 13.50 -1.43 -15.43
N ASN A 124 14.41 -0.77 -14.71
CA ASN A 124 15.76 -1.31 -14.45
C ASN A 124 15.72 -2.63 -13.65
N LYS A 125 14.76 -2.78 -12.73
CA LYS A 125 14.58 -4.03 -11.98
C LYS A 125 14.07 -5.16 -12.88
N LEU A 126 13.19 -4.86 -13.81
CA LEU A 126 12.63 -5.83 -14.77
C LEU A 126 13.64 -6.20 -15.88
N GLU A 127 14.49 -5.26 -16.28
CA GLU A 127 15.60 -5.51 -17.21
C GLU A 127 16.63 -6.48 -16.60
N TYR A 128 16.87 -6.40 -15.31
CA TYR A 128 17.90 -7.21 -14.65
C TYR A 128 17.63 -8.71 -14.78
N GLY A 129 18.52 -9.40 -15.47
CA GLY A 129 18.38 -10.85 -15.75
C GLY A 129 17.46 -11.18 -16.95
N SER A 130 17.07 -10.19 -17.74
CA SER A 130 16.29 -10.36 -18.97
C SER A 130 17.15 -10.09 -20.22
N ALA A 131 16.61 -10.45 -21.39
CA ALA A 131 17.23 -10.21 -22.69
C ALA A 131 16.78 -8.90 -23.36
N PHE A 132 15.98 -8.07 -22.68
CA PHE A 132 15.42 -6.82 -23.21
C PHE A 132 15.86 -5.62 -22.38
N SER A 133 15.93 -4.44 -23.03
CA SER A 133 16.31 -3.18 -22.38
C SER A 133 15.17 -2.54 -21.61
N ALA A 134 15.50 -1.84 -20.52
CA ALA A 134 14.56 -1.00 -19.77
C ALA A 134 13.86 0.04 -20.64
N LEU A 135 14.51 0.50 -21.73
CA LEU A 135 13.94 1.45 -22.69
C LEU A 135 12.78 0.87 -23.49
N GLU A 136 12.74 -0.46 -23.65
CA GLU A 136 11.69 -1.15 -24.41
C GLU A 136 10.51 -1.57 -23.53
N ILE A 137 10.62 -1.34 -22.21
CA ILE A 137 9.56 -1.66 -21.25
C ILE A 137 8.56 -0.52 -21.18
N GLU A 138 7.29 -0.84 -21.36
CA GLU A 138 6.18 0.11 -21.27
C GLU A 138 5.35 -0.10 -19.99
N GLN A 139 4.97 1.00 -19.34
CA GLN A 139 3.96 0.99 -18.30
C GLN A 139 2.58 1.21 -18.92
N LYS A 140 1.64 0.29 -18.66
CA LYS A 140 0.21 0.47 -18.95
C LYS A 140 -0.58 0.51 -17.64
N LYS A 141 -1.70 1.21 -17.62
CA LYS A 141 -2.61 1.26 -16.46
C LYS A 141 -3.99 0.79 -16.87
N SER A 142 -4.62 -0.04 -16.04
CA SER A 142 -6.02 -0.37 -16.22
C SER A 142 -6.91 0.88 -16.09
N LYS A 143 -8.19 0.77 -16.44
CA LYS A 143 -9.19 1.84 -16.23
C LYS A 143 -9.27 2.31 -14.78
N ASN A 144 -8.91 1.47 -13.82
CA ASN A 144 -8.87 1.77 -12.40
C ASN A 144 -7.47 2.20 -11.91
N GLY A 145 -6.52 2.40 -12.84
CA GLY A 145 -5.20 2.92 -12.55
C GLY A 145 -4.24 1.89 -11.94
N VAL A 146 -4.52 0.59 -12.07
CA VAL A 146 -3.59 -0.47 -11.67
C VAL A 146 -2.45 -0.52 -12.68
N PRO A 147 -1.19 -0.33 -12.25
CA PRO A 147 -0.05 -0.34 -13.16
C PRO A 147 0.35 -1.78 -13.51
N SER A 148 0.76 -1.97 -14.76
CA SER A 148 1.36 -3.20 -15.27
C SER A 148 2.48 -2.84 -16.24
N TYR A 149 3.51 -3.67 -16.34
CA TYR A 149 4.66 -3.44 -17.19
C TYR A 149 4.76 -4.51 -18.25
N TYR A 150 5.07 -4.09 -19.48
CA TYR A 150 5.09 -4.94 -20.67
C TYR A 150 6.39 -4.74 -21.45
N TYR A 151 6.88 -5.82 -22.03
CA TYR A 151 7.81 -5.80 -23.14
C TYR A 151 7.04 -6.23 -24.39
N LYS A 152 6.82 -5.29 -25.33
CA LYS A 152 5.85 -5.50 -26.45
C LYS A 152 4.48 -5.91 -25.86
N ASP A 153 4.01 -7.13 -26.21
CA ASP A 153 2.73 -7.67 -25.69
C ASP A 153 2.91 -8.61 -24.49
N MET A 154 4.14 -8.87 -24.07
CA MET A 154 4.44 -9.76 -22.94
C MET A 154 4.30 -9.01 -21.62
N LEU A 155 3.41 -9.47 -20.75
CA LEU A 155 3.27 -8.95 -19.38
C LEU A 155 4.46 -9.39 -18.51
N LEU A 156 5.17 -8.43 -17.92
CA LEU A 156 6.37 -8.64 -17.10
C LEU A 156 6.09 -8.69 -15.59
N THR A 157 4.95 -8.15 -15.15
CA THR A 157 4.62 -8.05 -13.73
C THR A 157 3.38 -8.87 -13.40
N ARG A 158 3.53 -9.86 -12.53
CA ARG A 158 2.38 -10.63 -11.99
C ARG A 158 1.47 -9.74 -11.14
N SER A 159 2.06 -8.85 -10.36
CA SER A 159 1.38 -7.80 -9.62
C SER A 159 2.34 -6.62 -9.45
N CYS A 160 1.81 -5.41 -9.63
CA CYS A 160 2.54 -4.17 -9.39
C CYS A 160 1.67 -3.20 -8.59
N SER A 161 2.25 -2.63 -7.55
CA SER A 161 1.60 -1.60 -6.75
C SER A 161 2.53 -0.41 -6.58
N ILE A 162 2.02 0.79 -6.88
CA ILE A 162 2.75 2.05 -6.75
C ILE A 162 1.99 2.95 -5.77
N SER A 163 2.71 3.63 -4.90
CA SER A 163 2.18 4.66 -4.00
C SER A 163 3.19 5.76 -3.81
N HIS A 164 2.75 6.99 -3.71
CA HIS A 164 3.60 8.11 -3.35
C HIS A 164 2.89 9.07 -2.40
N HIS A 165 3.65 9.74 -1.55
CA HIS A 165 3.18 10.80 -0.69
C HIS A 165 4.33 11.76 -0.36
N GLY A 166 4.14 13.05 -0.64
CA GLY A 166 5.21 14.04 -0.55
C GLY A 166 6.42 13.62 -1.38
N ASN A 167 7.60 13.64 -0.77
CA ASN A 167 8.87 13.32 -1.43
C ASN A 167 9.19 11.81 -1.48
N TYR A 168 8.27 10.96 -1.06
CA TYR A 168 8.47 9.52 -1.00
C TYR A 168 7.54 8.78 -1.94
N GLY A 169 8.13 7.92 -2.74
CA GLY A 169 7.43 6.94 -3.54
C GLY A 169 7.83 5.52 -3.10
N VAL A 170 6.94 4.57 -3.27
CA VAL A 170 7.21 3.16 -3.06
C VAL A 170 6.54 2.36 -4.16
N PHE A 171 7.19 1.32 -4.58
CA PHE A 171 6.57 0.29 -5.40
C PHE A 171 6.83 -1.09 -4.83
N SER A 172 5.96 -2.02 -5.18
CA SER A 172 6.06 -3.45 -4.85
C SER A 172 5.75 -4.27 -6.08
N LEU A 173 6.56 -5.31 -6.34
CA LEU A 173 6.45 -6.23 -7.47
C LEU A 173 6.36 -7.67 -6.96
N LEU A 174 5.52 -8.47 -7.63
CA LEU A 174 5.44 -9.94 -7.56
C LEU A 174 5.67 -10.52 -8.94
#